data_16fa470e096747045588cbd32bf9a488
#
_entry.id   16fa470e096747045588cbd32bf9a488
#
_cell.length_a   1.000
_cell.length_b   1.000
_cell.length_c   1.000
_cell.angle_alpha   90.00
_cell.angle_beta   90.00
_cell.angle_gamma   90.00
#
_symmetry.space_group_name_H-M   'P 1'
#
loop_
_entity.id
_entity.type
_entity.pdbx_description
1 polymer ?
#
loop_
_entity_poly.entity_id
_entity_poly.type
_entity_poly.pdbx_seq_one_letter_code
_entity_poly.pdbx_strand_id
1 'polypeptide(L)'
;MKKILVLLFIGVMSLSMNAQTEEDIKKDYTGPVFEFENTVIDYGEIAANSDGNRVFKFTNVGKSPLIISNVKGSCGCTVPTKPEEPIMPGETGEIKVKYATNRIGPFSKTVTITSNAYESKVVLKIKGRVLEQQTDNMQKKKSIVSETN
;
A
#
# COMPACT_ATOMS: atom_id res chain seq x y z
N MET A 1 61.97 22.71 -42.44
CA MET A 1 61.40 21.63 -41.65
C MET A 1 60.63 22.21 -40.43
N LYS A 2 59.41 22.64 -40.63
CA LYS A 2 58.57 23.22 -39.56
C LYS A 2 57.44 22.24 -39.26
N LYS A 3 57.51 21.66 -38.06
CA LYS A 3 56.46 20.76 -37.54
C LYS A 3 55.27 21.57 -37.08
N ILE A 4 54.15 21.48 -37.80
CA ILE A 4 52.88 22.08 -37.41
C ILE A 4 52.21 21.15 -36.42
N LEU A 5 52.15 21.59 -35.16
CA LEU A 5 51.40 20.90 -34.08
C LEU A 5 49.96 21.38 -34.14
N VAL A 6 49.07 20.54 -34.69
CA VAL A 6 47.61 20.80 -34.68
C VAL A 6 47.09 20.32 -33.34
N LEU A 7 46.83 21.25 -32.43
CA LEU A 7 46.11 21.02 -31.20
C LEU A 7 44.60 20.89 -31.51
N LEU A 8 44.12 19.66 -31.50
CA LEU A 8 42.72 19.32 -31.65
C LEU A 8 42.03 19.56 -30.32
N PHE A 9 41.41 20.73 -30.16
CA PHE A 9 40.59 21.08 -29.00
C PHE A 9 39.25 20.35 -29.15
N ILE A 10 39.15 19.17 -28.57
CA ILE A 10 37.85 18.47 -28.43
C ILE A 10 37.12 19.13 -27.26
N GLY A 11 36.25 20.08 -27.60
CA GLY A 11 35.30 20.65 -26.66
C GLY A 11 34.30 19.58 -26.20
N VAL A 12 34.51 19.04 -25.02
CA VAL A 12 33.54 18.24 -24.33
C VAL A 12 32.40 19.17 -23.88
N MET A 13 31.41 19.30 -24.72
CA MET A 13 30.15 19.97 -24.38
C MET A 13 29.39 19.05 -23.47
N SER A 14 29.62 19.13 -22.16
CA SER A 14 28.84 18.50 -21.13
C SER A 14 27.43 19.09 -21.18
N LEU A 15 26.49 18.37 -21.85
CA LEU A 15 25.07 18.59 -21.66
C LEU A 15 24.75 18.21 -20.22
N SER A 16 24.68 19.19 -19.35
CA SER A 16 24.05 19.06 -18.06
C SER A 16 22.54 18.90 -18.32
N MET A 17 22.08 17.68 -18.52
CA MET A 17 20.67 17.36 -18.41
C MET A 17 20.31 17.56 -16.93
N ASN A 18 19.69 18.71 -16.62
CA ASN A 18 18.98 18.89 -15.36
C ASN A 18 17.83 17.87 -15.36
N ALA A 19 18.09 16.70 -14.79
CA ALA A 19 17.03 15.81 -14.38
C ALA A 19 16.31 16.50 -13.22
N GLN A 20 15.22 17.19 -13.51
CA GLN A 20 14.31 17.65 -12.47
C GLN A 20 13.80 16.38 -11.78
N THR A 21 14.14 16.22 -10.50
CA THR A 21 13.69 15.08 -9.72
C THR A 21 12.17 15.17 -9.55
N GLU A 22 11.48 14.04 -9.47
CA GLU A 22 10.03 14.00 -9.25
C GLU A 22 9.60 14.78 -8.01
N GLU A 23 10.48 14.93 -7.02
CA GLU A 23 10.28 15.75 -5.83
C GLU A 23 10.15 17.24 -6.14
N ASP A 24 10.96 17.79 -7.06
CA ASP A 24 10.91 19.20 -7.46
C ASP A 24 9.61 19.50 -8.22
N ILE A 25 9.17 18.59 -9.09
CA ILE A 25 7.89 18.71 -9.81
C ILE A 25 6.72 18.68 -8.84
N LYS A 26 6.77 17.80 -7.83
CA LYS A 26 5.74 17.66 -6.80
C LYS A 26 5.62 18.90 -5.92
N LYS A 27 6.71 19.63 -5.68
CA LYS A 27 6.75 20.84 -4.87
C LYS A 27 6.03 22.02 -5.51
N ASP A 28 6.09 22.16 -6.82
CA ASP A 28 5.42 23.23 -7.59
C ASP A 28 3.96 22.87 -7.95
N TYR A 29 3.57 21.62 -7.77
CA TYR A 29 2.20 21.17 -8.05
C TYR A 29 1.21 21.77 -7.07
N THR A 30 0.17 22.44 -7.59
CA THR A 30 -0.86 23.14 -6.81
C THR A 30 -2.09 22.29 -6.50
N GLY A 31 -2.14 21.08 -7.06
CA GLY A 31 -3.22 20.11 -6.82
C GLY A 31 -3.06 19.30 -5.53
N PRO A 32 -3.96 18.34 -5.29
CA PRO A 32 -3.90 17.46 -4.13
C PRO A 32 -2.82 16.39 -4.28
N VAL A 33 -2.17 16.03 -3.18
CA VAL A 33 -1.09 15.04 -3.12
C VAL A 33 -1.31 14.11 -1.94
N PHE A 34 -1.27 12.79 -2.18
CA PHE A 34 -1.23 11.80 -1.11
C PHE A 34 0.14 11.70 -0.46
N GLU A 35 0.15 11.63 0.86
CA GLU A 35 1.26 11.12 1.65
C GLU A 35 0.73 10.00 2.55
N PHE A 36 1.07 8.74 2.24
CA PHE A 36 0.65 7.59 3.03
C PHE A 36 1.65 7.29 4.15
N GLU A 37 1.17 7.01 5.35
CA GLU A 37 2.02 6.48 6.43
C GLU A 37 2.63 5.13 6.03
N ASN A 38 1.83 4.27 5.39
CA ASN A 38 2.25 2.98 4.86
C ASN A 38 1.43 2.63 3.62
N THR A 39 2.10 2.16 2.58
CA THR A 39 1.43 1.63 1.37
C THR A 39 1.28 0.12 1.38
N VAL A 40 1.87 -0.55 2.37
CA VAL A 40 1.79 -2.00 2.58
C VAL A 40 1.42 -2.28 4.03
N ILE A 41 0.39 -3.09 4.25
CA ILE A 41 0.04 -3.61 5.58
C ILE A 41 0.28 -5.12 5.59
N ASP A 42 1.11 -5.56 6.53
CA ASP A 42 1.32 -6.98 6.81
C ASP A 42 0.45 -7.40 7.99
N TYR A 43 -0.46 -8.34 7.75
CA TYR A 43 -1.32 -8.92 8.80
C TYR A 43 -0.56 -9.91 9.69
N GLY A 44 0.65 -10.33 9.26
CA GLY A 44 1.36 -11.44 9.89
C GLY A 44 0.58 -12.74 9.76
N GLU A 45 0.62 -13.56 10.80
CA GLU A 45 -0.17 -14.78 10.93
C GLU A 45 -1.40 -14.48 11.79
N ILE A 46 -2.58 -14.72 11.23
CA ILE A 46 -3.88 -14.47 11.88
C ILE A 46 -4.72 -15.73 11.86
N ALA A 47 -5.55 -15.93 12.89
CA ALA A 47 -6.45 -17.07 12.96
C ALA A 47 -7.58 -16.95 11.93
N ALA A 48 -8.08 -18.09 11.45
CA ALA A 48 -9.29 -18.12 10.63
C ALA A 48 -10.46 -17.48 11.38
N ASN A 49 -11.30 -16.73 10.64
CA ASN A 49 -12.44 -15.97 11.16
C ASN A 49 -12.10 -14.87 12.18
N SER A 50 -10.83 -14.48 12.30
CA SER A 50 -10.42 -13.34 13.11
C SER A 50 -10.73 -12.00 12.42
N ASP A 51 -10.50 -10.88 13.11
CA ASP A 51 -10.73 -9.54 12.54
C ASP A 51 -9.81 -9.25 11.36
N GLY A 52 -10.42 -9.10 10.20
CA GLY A 52 -9.76 -8.78 8.93
C GLY A 52 -9.70 -7.28 8.61
N ASN A 53 -10.15 -6.39 9.51
CA ASN A 53 -10.13 -4.96 9.27
C ASN A 53 -8.73 -4.38 9.46
N ARG A 54 -8.31 -3.52 8.52
CA ARG A 54 -7.09 -2.71 8.61
C ARG A 54 -7.36 -1.34 8.02
N VAL A 55 -6.52 -0.37 8.36
CA VAL A 55 -6.68 1.03 7.94
C VAL A 55 -5.36 1.52 7.36
N PHE A 56 -5.42 2.07 6.16
CA PHE A 56 -4.36 2.88 5.58
C PHE A 56 -4.65 4.33 5.88
N LYS A 57 -3.74 5.00 6.58
CA LYS A 57 -3.82 6.43 6.84
C LYS A 57 -2.99 7.20 5.83
N PHE A 58 -3.49 8.36 5.45
CA PHE A 58 -2.80 9.28 4.53
C PHE A 58 -3.13 10.72 4.90
N THR A 59 -2.26 11.63 4.51
CA THR A 59 -2.47 13.08 4.62
C THR A 59 -2.51 13.68 3.23
N ASN A 60 -3.39 14.66 3.01
CA ASN A 60 -3.33 15.49 1.81
C ASN A 60 -2.27 16.59 2.02
N VAL A 61 -1.05 16.35 1.53
CA VAL A 61 0.05 17.33 1.60
C VAL A 61 0.06 18.30 0.41
N GLY A 62 -0.94 18.21 -0.46
CA GLY A 62 -1.16 19.12 -1.57
C GLY A 62 -1.77 20.46 -1.15
N LYS A 63 -2.07 21.29 -2.15
CA LYS A 63 -2.60 22.65 -1.94
C LYS A 63 -4.10 22.76 -2.29
N SER A 64 -4.72 21.68 -2.74
CA SER A 64 -6.15 21.63 -3.14
C SER A 64 -6.86 20.43 -2.52
N PRO A 65 -8.21 20.44 -2.43
CA PRO A 65 -8.97 19.32 -1.88
C PRO A 65 -8.74 18.03 -2.64
N LEU A 66 -8.50 16.95 -1.90
CA LEU A 66 -8.29 15.60 -2.42
C LEU A 66 -9.63 14.86 -2.45
N ILE A 67 -10.04 14.42 -3.64
CA ILE A 67 -11.28 13.69 -3.86
C ILE A 67 -10.95 12.28 -4.33
N ILE A 68 -11.34 11.27 -3.56
CA ILE A 68 -11.22 9.88 -3.93
C ILE A 68 -12.49 9.44 -4.65
N SER A 69 -12.40 9.25 -5.96
CA SER A 69 -13.54 8.86 -6.78
C SER A 69 -13.88 7.38 -6.63
N ASN A 70 -12.87 6.52 -6.53
CA ASN A 70 -13.07 5.08 -6.43
C ASN A 70 -11.98 4.38 -5.62
N VAL A 71 -12.36 3.28 -4.94
CA VAL A 71 -11.43 2.31 -4.35
C VAL A 71 -11.88 0.90 -4.70
N LYS A 72 -10.95 0.06 -5.19
CA LYS A 72 -11.26 -1.29 -5.66
C LYS A 72 -10.22 -2.30 -5.17
N GLY A 73 -10.70 -3.37 -4.52
CA GLY A 73 -9.88 -4.53 -4.19
C GLY A 73 -9.60 -5.41 -5.42
N SER A 74 -8.47 -6.10 -5.44
CA SER A 74 -8.08 -7.03 -6.52
C SER A 74 -8.95 -8.30 -6.57
N CYS A 75 -9.76 -8.57 -5.54
CA CYS A 75 -10.73 -9.68 -5.50
C CYS A 75 -11.92 -9.31 -4.60
N GLY A 76 -13.02 -10.06 -4.69
CA GLY A 76 -14.15 -9.93 -3.77
C GLY A 76 -13.85 -10.30 -2.30
N CYS A 77 -12.65 -10.83 -2.03
CA CYS A 77 -12.16 -11.15 -0.69
C CYS A 77 -11.53 -9.94 0.03
N THR A 78 -11.41 -8.81 -0.67
CA THR A 78 -10.84 -7.56 -0.15
C THR A 78 -11.81 -6.44 -0.47
N VAL A 79 -12.49 -5.94 0.56
CA VAL A 79 -13.52 -4.91 0.45
C VAL A 79 -12.99 -3.60 1.05
N PRO A 80 -12.57 -2.64 0.21
CA PRO A 80 -12.15 -1.33 0.68
C PRO A 80 -13.34 -0.38 0.85
N THR A 81 -13.19 0.59 1.75
CA THR A 81 -14.10 1.71 1.95
C THR A 81 -13.31 3.01 1.94
N LYS A 82 -13.78 3.98 1.18
CA LYS A 82 -13.17 5.32 1.05
C LYS A 82 -13.87 6.35 1.91
N PRO A 83 -13.22 7.49 2.23
CA PRO A 83 -13.90 8.68 2.73
C PRO A 83 -14.93 9.16 1.71
N GLU A 84 -16.07 9.65 2.19
CA GLU A 84 -17.13 10.22 1.36
C GLU A 84 -16.85 11.68 1.04
N GLU A 85 -16.27 12.41 2.00
CA GLU A 85 -15.98 13.83 1.89
C GLU A 85 -14.59 14.10 1.31
N PRO A 86 -14.40 15.25 0.63
CA PRO A 86 -13.07 15.69 0.20
C PRO A 86 -12.15 15.90 1.41
N ILE A 87 -10.89 15.51 1.29
CA ILE A 87 -9.86 15.71 2.31
C ILE A 87 -9.14 17.02 2.00
N MET A 88 -9.27 18.02 2.90
CA MET A 88 -8.68 19.34 2.70
C MET A 88 -7.14 19.31 2.83
N PRO A 89 -6.44 20.32 2.30
CA PRO A 89 -5.00 20.45 2.50
C PRO A 89 -4.60 20.38 3.98
N GLY A 90 -3.66 19.50 4.31
CA GLY A 90 -3.20 19.23 5.68
C GLY A 90 -4.07 18.26 6.48
N GLU A 91 -5.22 17.86 5.99
CA GLU A 91 -6.07 16.89 6.67
C GLU A 91 -5.67 15.45 6.40
N THR A 92 -5.94 14.59 7.38
CA THR A 92 -5.71 13.14 7.31
C THR A 92 -6.99 12.41 6.94
N GLY A 93 -6.88 11.45 6.02
CA GLY A 93 -7.95 10.55 5.63
C GLY A 93 -7.58 9.08 5.86
N GLU A 94 -8.58 8.21 5.75
CA GLU A 94 -8.43 6.77 5.98
C GLU A 94 -9.06 5.95 4.85
N ILE A 95 -8.34 4.95 4.35
CA ILE A 95 -8.90 3.86 3.54
C ILE A 95 -9.02 2.64 4.43
N LYS A 96 -10.25 2.26 4.77
CA LYS A 96 -10.53 1.04 5.53
C LYS A 96 -10.58 -0.15 4.58
N VAL A 97 -9.96 -1.26 4.96
CA VAL A 97 -9.91 -2.48 4.14
C VAL A 97 -10.28 -3.65 5.01
N LYS A 98 -11.26 -4.44 4.56
CA LYS A 98 -11.66 -5.69 5.20
C LYS A 98 -11.24 -6.87 4.33
N TYR A 99 -10.40 -7.75 4.87
CA TYR A 99 -10.02 -9.01 4.23
C TYR A 99 -10.87 -10.19 4.78
N ALA A 100 -11.24 -11.11 3.89
CA ALA A 100 -12.03 -12.29 4.24
C ALA A 100 -11.14 -13.36 4.92
N THR A 101 -11.07 -13.35 6.24
CA THR A 101 -10.21 -14.22 7.06
C THR A 101 -10.69 -15.67 7.20
N ASN A 102 -11.82 -16.03 6.58
CA ASN A 102 -12.26 -17.41 6.44
C ASN A 102 -11.48 -18.20 5.36
N ARG A 103 -10.55 -17.54 4.64
CA ARG A 103 -9.73 -18.15 3.61
C ARG A 103 -8.36 -18.51 4.17
N ILE A 104 -8.20 -19.79 4.54
CA ILE A 104 -6.93 -20.33 5.08
C ILE A 104 -5.82 -20.27 4.03
N GLY A 105 -4.60 -19.96 4.48
CA GLY A 105 -3.41 -19.90 3.65
C GLY A 105 -2.82 -18.49 3.50
N PRO A 106 -1.72 -18.36 2.75
CA PRO A 106 -1.07 -17.07 2.51
C PRO A 106 -1.89 -16.21 1.55
N PHE A 107 -1.86 -14.91 1.76
CA PHE A 107 -2.49 -13.97 0.85
C PHE A 107 -1.61 -12.75 0.58
N SER A 108 -1.79 -12.21 -0.63
CA SER A 108 -1.25 -10.92 -1.05
C SER A 108 -2.27 -10.30 -2.00
N LYS A 109 -2.85 -9.17 -1.61
CA LYS A 109 -3.92 -8.49 -2.35
C LYS A 109 -3.60 -7.02 -2.48
N THR A 110 -4.15 -6.39 -3.51
CA THR A 110 -4.00 -4.96 -3.75
C THR A 110 -5.34 -4.25 -3.66
N VAL A 111 -5.27 -2.97 -3.30
CA VAL A 111 -6.36 -2.01 -3.34
C VAL A 111 -5.92 -0.86 -4.22
N THR A 112 -6.65 -0.63 -5.30
CA THR A 112 -6.40 0.49 -6.22
C THR A 112 -7.31 1.65 -5.86
N ILE A 113 -6.71 2.80 -5.61
CA ILE A 113 -7.38 4.08 -5.36
C ILE A 113 -7.35 4.88 -6.66
N THR A 114 -8.46 5.51 -7.01
CA THR A 114 -8.55 6.49 -8.10
C THR A 114 -9.00 7.83 -7.51
N SER A 115 -8.30 8.90 -7.85
CA SER A 115 -8.52 10.24 -7.28
C SER A 115 -8.15 11.34 -8.25
N ASN A 116 -8.33 12.60 -7.81
CA ASN A 116 -7.87 13.80 -8.50
C ASN A 116 -6.43 14.22 -8.10
N ALA A 117 -5.70 13.38 -7.36
CA ALA A 117 -4.33 13.69 -6.92
C ALA A 117 -3.33 13.68 -8.06
N TYR A 118 -2.10 14.19 -7.78
CA TYR A 118 -0.95 14.15 -8.69
C TYR A 118 -0.76 12.73 -9.27
N GLU A 119 -0.73 11.74 -8.41
CA GLU A 119 -0.85 10.35 -8.81
C GLU A 119 -2.33 9.97 -8.81
N SER A 120 -2.98 10.02 -9.97
CA SER A 120 -4.40 9.74 -10.10
C SER A 120 -4.78 8.30 -9.73
N LYS A 121 -3.81 7.37 -9.74
CA LYS A 121 -3.98 5.98 -9.32
C LYS A 121 -2.88 5.57 -8.36
N VAL A 122 -3.27 5.20 -7.14
CA VAL A 122 -2.36 4.66 -6.11
C VAL A 122 -2.74 3.22 -5.82
N VAL A 123 -1.73 2.35 -5.67
CA VAL A 123 -1.92 0.94 -5.35
C VAL A 123 -1.38 0.65 -3.95
N LEU A 124 -2.28 0.28 -3.05
CA LEU A 124 -1.95 -0.20 -1.72
C LEU A 124 -1.91 -1.73 -1.70
N LYS A 125 -1.14 -2.32 -0.79
CA LYS A 125 -0.98 -3.77 -0.69
C LYS A 125 -1.27 -4.26 0.72
N ILE A 126 -2.02 -5.37 0.82
CA ILE A 126 -2.16 -6.15 2.05
C ILE A 126 -1.59 -7.55 1.84
N LYS A 127 -0.94 -8.09 2.84
CA LYS A 127 -0.37 -9.46 2.82
C LYS A 127 -0.44 -10.09 4.20
N GLY A 128 -0.32 -11.41 4.25
CA GLY A 128 -0.32 -12.17 5.50
C GLY A 128 -0.63 -13.64 5.26
N ARG A 129 -0.91 -14.35 6.33
CA ARG A 129 -1.30 -15.77 6.32
C ARG A 129 -2.45 -15.99 7.29
N VAL A 130 -3.50 -16.63 6.83
CA VAL A 130 -4.60 -17.11 7.69
C VAL A 130 -4.30 -18.54 8.10
N LEU A 131 -4.22 -18.78 9.41
CA LEU A 131 -4.00 -20.10 10.00
C LEU A 131 -5.34 -20.76 10.30
N GLU A 132 -5.39 -22.07 10.16
CA GLU A 132 -6.52 -22.85 10.62
C GLU A 132 -6.67 -22.71 12.15
N GLN A 133 -7.92 -22.58 12.64
CA GLN A 133 -8.15 -22.63 14.08
C GLN A 133 -7.86 -24.05 14.57
N GLN A 134 -6.86 -24.20 15.42
CA GLN A 134 -6.70 -25.43 16.20
C GLN A 134 -7.87 -25.51 17.16
N THR A 135 -8.89 -26.29 16.82
CA THR A 135 -9.85 -26.75 17.79
C THR A 135 -9.08 -27.69 18.73
N ASP A 136 -8.86 -27.25 19.97
CA ASP A 136 -8.30 -28.09 21.03
C ASP A 136 -9.20 -29.33 21.22
N ASN A 137 -8.91 -30.38 20.47
CA ASN A 137 -9.44 -31.72 20.72
C ASN A 137 -8.77 -32.37 21.93
N MET A 138 -8.56 -31.59 23.02
CA MET A 138 -8.01 -32.11 24.29
C MET A 138 -9.03 -32.68 25.25
N GLN A 139 -10.25 -32.94 24.82
CA GLN A 139 -11.25 -33.54 25.71
C GLN A 139 -11.76 -34.92 25.33
N LYS A 140 -11.05 -35.69 24.50
CA LYS A 140 -11.48 -37.07 24.19
C LYS A 140 -10.45 -38.14 24.48
N LYS A 141 -9.69 -38.01 25.59
CA LYS A 141 -8.81 -39.08 26.05
C LYS A 141 -8.79 -39.23 27.58
N LYS A 142 -10.00 -39.19 28.21
CA LYS A 142 -10.10 -39.51 29.64
C LYS A 142 -11.41 -40.22 29.93
N SER A 143 -11.61 -41.43 29.39
CA SER A 143 -12.59 -42.39 29.92
C SER A 143 -12.46 -43.72 29.21
N ILE A 144 -11.34 -44.42 29.31
CA ILE A 144 -11.25 -45.87 29.13
C ILE A 144 -10.12 -46.34 30.03
N VAL A 145 -10.31 -46.31 31.34
CA VAL A 145 -9.65 -47.20 32.31
C VAL A 145 -10.45 -47.09 33.60
N SER A 146 -11.43 -47.91 33.75
CA SER A 146 -11.87 -48.47 35.02
C SER A 146 -13.12 -49.34 34.76
N GLU A 147 -12.86 -50.59 34.56
CA GLU A 147 -13.73 -51.67 35.06
C GLU A 147 -13.06 -52.96 34.66
N THR A 148 -12.25 -53.50 35.54
CA THR A 148 -12.00 -54.92 35.72
C THR A 148 -11.85 -55.15 37.20
N ASN A 149 -12.92 -55.67 37.76
CA ASN A 149 -12.90 -56.63 38.83
C ASN A 149 -14.11 -57.51 38.70
#